data_9324864bc197ccf115d2a0b8d64e3216
#
_entry.id   9324864bc197ccf115d2a0b8d64e3216
#
_cell.length_a   1.000
_cell.length_b   1.000
_cell.length_c   1.000
_cell.angle_alpha   90.00
_cell.angle_beta   90.00
_cell.angle_gamma   90.00
#
_symmetry.space_group_name_H-M   'P 1'
#
loop_
_entity.id
_entity.type
_entity.pdbx_description
1 polymer ?
#
loop_
_entity_poly.entity_id
_entity_poly.type
_entity_poly.pdbx_seq_one_letter_code
_entity_poly.pdbx_strand_id
1 'polypeptide(L)'
;YQPKIIAVARPHHFVTVGEKLVLDASKSWCDAGKIVKYDWKFFDGQQASGATIERVYHKPGAYSEVLKATDSRGNVAYDFAIVQVIDPANLDKLPSTIHPTYAPTMGIKAGAPVTFKVRSFRTTYGNETWDFGDGSAAVAVKSDGNVKQLAKDGYAVTTHRFAQPGTYIVTVERENEFGHKAIGHLAVEVGK
;
A
#
# COMPACT_ATOMS: atom_id res chain seq x y z
N TYR A 1 -0.56 -24.43 3.24
CA TYR A 1 0.41 -23.64 2.44
C TYR A 1 1.36 -22.90 3.37
N GLN A 2 2.65 -23.14 3.23
CA GLN A 2 3.67 -22.43 3.98
C GLN A 2 4.46 -21.53 3.01
N PRO A 3 4.53 -20.20 3.23
CA PRO A 3 5.26 -19.32 2.33
C PRO A 3 6.76 -19.61 2.39
N LYS A 4 7.43 -19.55 1.26
CA LYS A 4 8.89 -19.72 1.16
C LYS A 4 9.66 -18.52 1.67
N ILE A 5 9.03 -17.35 1.58
CA ILE A 5 9.59 -16.06 2.01
C ILE A 5 8.48 -15.17 2.56
N ILE A 6 8.79 -14.39 3.57
CA ILE A 6 7.91 -13.39 4.18
C ILE A 6 8.68 -12.07 4.24
N ALA A 7 8.20 -11.06 3.54
CA ALA A 7 8.65 -9.69 3.73
C ALA A 7 7.98 -9.10 4.97
N VAL A 8 8.74 -8.32 5.75
CA VAL A 8 8.22 -7.64 6.95
C VAL A 8 8.68 -6.18 6.93
N ALA A 9 7.73 -5.28 6.69
CA ALA A 9 7.93 -3.83 6.69
C ALA A 9 7.26 -3.14 7.89
N ARG A 10 6.84 -3.91 8.88
CA ARG A 10 6.10 -3.45 10.06
C ARG A 10 7.01 -3.22 11.27
N PRO A 11 6.63 -2.40 12.25
CA PRO A 11 5.29 -1.85 12.50
C PRO A 11 4.91 -0.70 11.57
N HIS A 12 3.63 -0.30 11.61
CA HIS A 12 3.19 0.98 11.06
C HIS A 12 3.70 2.13 11.95
N HIS A 13 3.95 3.28 11.36
CA HIS A 13 4.59 4.40 12.01
C HIS A 13 3.68 5.62 12.08
N PHE A 14 3.84 6.38 13.16
CA PHE A 14 3.31 7.72 13.33
C PHE A 14 4.47 8.65 13.58
N VAL A 15 4.63 9.66 12.73
CA VAL A 15 5.71 10.64 12.82
C VAL A 15 5.19 12.05 12.55
N THR A 16 5.95 13.03 12.98
CA THR A 16 5.68 14.43 12.63
C THR A 16 6.44 14.85 11.37
N VAL A 17 5.94 15.89 10.71
CA VAL A 17 6.64 16.50 9.58
C VAL A 17 8.06 16.89 9.98
N GLY A 18 9.06 16.48 9.18
CA GLY A 18 10.48 16.75 9.42
C GLY A 18 11.16 15.76 10.38
N GLU A 19 10.42 14.88 11.02
CA GLU A 19 10.99 13.86 11.90
C GLU A 19 11.67 12.75 11.09
N LYS A 20 12.84 12.29 11.60
CA LYS A 20 13.56 11.17 11.02
C LYS A 20 12.92 9.85 11.46
N LEU A 21 12.59 9.01 10.49
CA LEU A 21 12.06 7.66 10.69
C LEU A 21 13.04 6.62 10.16
N VAL A 22 13.19 5.52 10.89
CA VAL A 22 13.86 4.31 10.41
C VAL A 22 12.82 3.28 10.02
N LEU A 23 12.82 2.86 8.76
CA LEU A 23 12.07 1.71 8.28
C LEU A 23 12.96 0.48 8.38
N ASP A 24 12.45 -0.59 8.99
CA ASP A 24 13.21 -1.79 9.30
C ASP A 24 12.55 -3.05 8.73
N ALA A 25 13.22 -3.68 7.77
CA ALA A 25 12.82 -4.93 7.15
C ALA A 25 13.62 -6.15 7.66
N SER A 26 14.47 -5.98 8.66
CA SER A 26 15.37 -7.05 9.15
C SER A 26 14.65 -8.29 9.69
N LYS A 27 13.36 -8.16 10.04
CA LYS A 27 12.50 -9.26 10.48
C LYS A 27 11.94 -10.10 9.33
N SER A 28 12.23 -9.76 8.06
CA SER A 28 11.86 -10.60 6.92
C SER A 28 12.52 -11.96 7.02
N TRP A 29 11.80 -12.99 6.62
CA TRP A 29 12.18 -14.38 6.84
C TRP A 29 12.05 -15.21 5.57
N CYS A 30 12.82 -16.30 5.46
CA CYS A 30 12.64 -17.33 4.44
C CYS A 30 12.84 -18.74 5.05
N ASP A 31 12.20 -19.72 4.45
CA ASP A 31 12.19 -21.12 4.91
C ASP A 31 13.56 -21.79 4.79
N ALA A 32 14.38 -21.36 3.83
CA ALA A 32 15.75 -21.85 3.63
C ALA A 32 16.61 -20.77 2.94
N GLY A 33 17.88 -20.73 3.30
CA GLY A 33 18.83 -19.72 2.82
C GLY A 33 18.80 -18.45 3.66
N LYS A 34 18.88 -17.29 3.02
CA LYS A 34 18.85 -15.97 3.67
C LYS A 34 18.21 -14.94 2.75
N ILE A 35 17.66 -13.87 3.31
CA ILE A 35 17.29 -12.69 2.54
C ILE A 35 18.56 -12.01 2.07
N VAL A 36 18.67 -11.78 0.77
CA VAL A 36 19.86 -11.19 0.13
C VAL A 36 19.62 -9.79 -0.40
N LYS A 37 18.35 -9.40 -0.54
CA LYS A 37 18.01 -8.09 -1.06
C LYS A 37 16.74 -7.55 -0.42
N TYR A 38 16.79 -6.25 -0.08
CA TYR A 38 15.68 -5.45 0.39
C TYR A 38 15.60 -4.22 -0.48
N ASP A 39 14.59 -4.13 -1.34
CA ASP A 39 14.32 -2.99 -2.20
C ASP A 39 13.09 -2.24 -1.69
N TRP A 40 13.23 -0.96 -1.50
CA TRP A 40 12.16 -0.06 -1.11
C TRP A 40 11.78 0.85 -2.26
N LYS A 41 10.48 1.01 -2.49
CA LYS A 41 9.91 2.02 -3.37
C LYS A 41 8.96 2.89 -2.57
N PHE A 42 9.20 4.20 -2.60
CA PHE A 42 8.47 5.18 -1.83
C PHE A 42 7.36 5.84 -2.64
N PHE A 43 6.40 6.39 -1.93
CA PHE A 43 5.24 7.09 -2.52
C PHE A 43 5.63 8.22 -3.48
N ASP A 44 6.78 8.83 -3.29
CA ASP A 44 7.34 9.92 -4.13
C ASP A 44 8.15 9.42 -5.34
N GLY A 45 8.19 8.11 -5.57
CA GLY A 45 8.94 7.47 -6.65
C GLY A 45 10.42 7.22 -6.36
N GLN A 46 10.94 7.71 -5.23
CA GLN A 46 12.30 7.40 -4.81
C GLN A 46 12.44 5.92 -4.48
N GLN A 47 13.67 5.42 -4.50
CA GLN A 47 14.01 4.05 -4.19
C GLN A 47 15.22 4.00 -3.26
N ALA A 48 15.29 2.96 -2.44
CA ALA A 48 16.44 2.64 -1.61
C ALA A 48 16.62 1.13 -1.49
N SER A 49 17.81 0.70 -1.08
CA SER A 49 18.10 -0.71 -0.79
C SER A 49 18.78 -0.81 0.57
N GLY A 50 18.39 -1.81 1.35
CA GLY A 50 18.92 -2.09 2.69
C GLY A 50 17.87 -2.66 3.61
N ALA A 51 18.31 -3.45 4.59
CA ALA A 51 17.42 -4.00 5.61
C ALA A 51 16.82 -2.89 6.50
N THR A 52 17.57 -1.82 6.71
CA THR A 52 17.13 -0.61 7.41
C THR A 52 17.44 0.61 6.56
N ILE A 53 16.51 1.57 6.51
CA ILE A 53 16.68 2.82 5.78
C ILE A 53 16.09 3.97 6.60
N GLU A 54 16.68 5.16 6.44
CA GLU A 54 16.19 6.39 7.07
C GLU A 54 15.33 7.20 6.07
N ARG A 55 14.22 7.74 6.55
CA ARG A 55 13.32 8.62 5.78
C ARG A 55 12.92 9.84 6.61
N VAL A 56 12.69 10.94 5.89
CA VAL A 56 12.07 12.16 6.42
C VAL A 56 10.90 12.54 5.51
N TYR A 57 9.76 12.85 6.10
CA TYR A 57 8.56 13.26 5.37
C TYR A 57 8.31 14.75 5.60
N HIS A 58 8.14 15.49 4.52
CA HIS A 58 8.00 16.96 4.56
C HIS A 58 6.56 17.44 4.38
N LYS A 59 5.61 16.53 4.20
CA LYS A 59 4.18 16.84 4.06
C LYS A 59 3.35 15.88 4.88
N PRO A 60 2.26 16.35 5.52
CA PRO A 60 1.29 15.46 6.15
C PRO A 60 0.66 14.52 5.14
N GLY A 61 0.36 13.29 5.57
CA GLY A 61 -0.23 12.28 4.72
C GLY A 61 -0.29 10.92 5.41
N ALA A 62 -0.95 9.95 4.77
CA ALA A 62 -0.90 8.54 5.11
C ALA A 62 -0.25 7.80 3.95
N TYR A 63 1.01 7.54 4.06
CA TYR A 63 1.84 6.95 3.00
C TYR A 63 1.98 5.44 3.20
N SER A 64 2.04 4.72 2.09
CA SER A 64 2.31 3.28 2.06
C SER A 64 3.58 3.05 1.27
N GLU A 65 4.61 2.56 1.94
CA GLU A 65 5.91 2.33 1.34
C GLU A 65 6.09 0.85 1.03
N VAL A 66 6.52 0.54 -0.18
CA VAL A 66 6.60 -0.83 -0.68
C VAL A 66 7.96 -1.42 -0.38
N LEU A 67 8.01 -2.53 0.36
CA LEU A 67 9.16 -3.38 0.53
C LEU A 67 9.06 -4.58 -0.41
N LYS A 68 10.12 -4.86 -1.16
CA LYS A 68 10.35 -6.11 -1.87
C LYS A 68 11.54 -6.83 -1.25
N ALA A 69 11.32 -7.97 -0.63
CA ALA A 69 12.38 -8.84 -0.13
C ALA A 69 12.67 -9.96 -1.12
N THR A 70 13.95 -10.29 -1.33
CA THR A 70 14.39 -11.39 -2.20
C THR A 70 15.33 -12.30 -1.42
N ASP A 71 15.10 -13.61 -1.45
CA ASP A 71 15.98 -14.59 -0.83
C ASP A 71 17.08 -15.09 -1.78
N SER A 72 18.02 -15.86 -1.25
CA SER A 72 19.16 -16.42 -2.00
C SER A 72 18.74 -17.46 -3.06
N ARG A 73 17.49 -17.87 -3.10
CA ARG A 73 16.92 -18.80 -4.10
C ARG A 73 16.08 -18.07 -5.15
N GLY A 74 16.01 -16.72 -5.09
CA GLY A 74 15.24 -15.90 -6.00
C GLY A 74 13.74 -15.82 -5.68
N ASN A 75 13.27 -16.35 -4.54
CA ASN A 75 11.90 -16.12 -4.12
C ASN A 75 11.72 -14.65 -3.71
N VAL A 76 10.56 -14.10 -3.99
CA VAL A 76 10.21 -12.70 -3.74
C VAL A 76 8.94 -12.62 -2.89
N ALA A 77 8.92 -11.70 -1.94
CA ALA A 77 7.73 -11.30 -1.20
C ALA A 77 7.66 -9.77 -1.08
N TYR A 78 6.45 -9.28 -0.86
CA TYR A 78 6.18 -7.86 -0.67
C TYR A 78 5.48 -7.63 0.68
N ASP A 79 5.76 -6.48 1.30
CA ASP A 79 5.01 -5.95 2.44
C ASP A 79 4.99 -4.41 2.36
N PHE A 80 4.13 -3.79 3.15
CA PHE A 80 3.88 -2.35 3.06
C PHE A 80 4.01 -1.70 4.43
N ALA A 81 4.92 -0.72 4.54
CA ALA A 81 5.01 0.13 5.73
C ALA A 81 4.03 1.29 5.61
N ILE A 82 3.05 1.36 6.48
CA ILE A 82 2.16 2.53 6.56
C ILE A 82 2.79 3.56 7.49
N VAL A 83 2.97 4.78 6.97
CA VAL A 83 3.52 5.92 7.71
C VAL A 83 2.50 7.04 7.74
N GLN A 84 1.95 7.31 8.91
CA GLN A 84 1.08 8.46 9.13
C GLN A 84 1.93 9.64 9.59
N VAL A 85 1.94 10.68 8.77
CA VAL A 85 2.70 11.92 9.00
C VAL A 85 1.74 13.01 9.38
N ILE A 86 1.89 13.59 10.56
CA ILE A 86 1.06 14.68 11.04
C ILE A 86 1.86 15.97 11.15
N ASP A 87 1.19 17.10 10.98
CA ASP A 87 1.73 18.42 11.28
C ASP A 87 1.25 18.84 12.67
N PRO A 88 2.12 18.92 13.69
CA PRO A 88 1.73 19.28 15.03
C PRO A 88 1.23 20.74 15.16
N ALA A 89 1.56 21.59 14.18
CA ALA A 89 1.07 22.97 14.14
C ALA A 89 -0.36 23.10 13.56
N ASN A 90 -0.89 22.03 12.93
CA ASN A 90 -2.18 22.01 12.23
C ASN A 90 -2.96 20.72 12.55
N LEU A 91 -3.22 20.44 13.82
CA LEU A 91 -3.92 19.23 14.26
C LEU A 91 -5.40 19.16 13.84
N ASP A 92 -5.99 20.27 13.43
CA ASP A 92 -7.30 20.34 12.80
C ASP A 92 -7.32 19.84 11.35
N LYS A 93 -6.16 19.67 10.72
CA LYS A 93 -5.97 19.21 9.33
C LYS A 93 -5.32 17.84 9.27
N LEU A 94 -5.86 16.88 9.97
CA LEU A 94 -5.31 15.53 9.98
C LEU A 94 -5.41 14.86 8.59
N PRO A 95 -4.42 14.05 8.19
CA PRO A 95 -4.50 13.26 6.98
C PRO A 95 -5.68 12.29 7.01
N SER A 96 -6.22 12.01 5.84
CA SER A 96 -7.16 10.91 5.64
C SER A 96 -6.47 9.57 5.84
N THR A 97 -7.24 8.53 6.12
CA THR A 97 -6.77 7.14 6.05
C THR A 97 -7.51 6.41 4.95
N ILE A 98 -6.87 5.44 4.31
CA ILE A 98 -7.40 4.67 3.19
C ILE A 98 -7.25 3.18 3.46
N HIS A 99 -8.31 2.41 3.23
CA HIS A 99 -8.38 0.99 3.53
C HIS A 99 -8.81 0.22 2.29
N PRO A 100 -7.86 -0.23 1.46
CA PRO A 100 -8.14 -1.09 0.31
C PRO A 100 -8.20 -2.56 0.69
N THR A 101 -8.97 -3.32 -0.08
CA THR A 101 -9.00 -4.78 -0.04
C THR A 101 -9.39 -5.33 -1.41
N TYR A 102 -9.20 -6.64 -1.63
CA TYR A 102 -9.62 -7.30 -2.86
C TYR A 102 -10.10 -8.74 -2.58
N ALA A 103 -10.86 -9.28 -3.51
CA ALA A 103 -11.33 -10.65 -3.49
C ALA A 103 -11.50 -11.20 -4.94
N PRO A 104 -11.17 -12.50 -5.16
CA PRO A 104 -10.60 -13.46 -4.22
C PRO A 104 -9.15 -13.09 -3.87
N THR A 105 -8.62 -13.57 -2.73
CA THR A 105 -7.22 -13.32 -2.32
C THR A 105 -6.27 -14.44 -2.72
N MET A 106 -6.79 -15.54 -3.23
CA MET A 106 -6.01 -16.70 -3.68
C MET A 106 -6.64 -17.33 -4.92
N GLY A 107 -5.84 -18.05 -5.71
CA GLY A 107 -6.30 -18.80 -6.87
C GLY A 107 -6.77 -17.91 -8.03
N ILE A 108 -6.34 -16.66 -8.08
CA ILE A 108 -6.66 -15.75 -9.18
C ILE A 108 -5.97 -16.23 -10.44
N LYS A 109 -6.72 -16.39 -11.52
CA LYS A 109 -6.19 -16.73 -12.84
C LYS A 109 -6.17 -15.51 -13.75
N ALA A 110 -5.25 -15.50 -14.71
CA ALA A 110 -5.24 -14.47 -15.75
C ALA A 110 -6.61 -14.39 -16.44
N GLY A 111 -7.09 -13.16 -16.66
CA GLY A 111 -8.41 -12.87 -17.21
C GLY A 111 -9.59 -13.02 -16.24
N ALA A 112 -9.41 -13.61 -15.07
CA ALA A 112 -10.48 -13.72 -14.07
C ALA A 112 -10.78 -12.36 -13.42
N PRO A 113 -12.04 -12.08 -13.03
CA PRO A 113 -12.39 -10.83 -12.37
C PRO A 113 -11.88 -10.83 -10.94
N VAL A 114 -11.26 -9.72 -10.53
CA VAL A 114 -10.88 -9.41 -9.16
C VAL A 114 -11.66 -8.19 -8.72
N THR A 115 -12.40 -8.31 -7.63
CA THR A 115 -13.16 -7.20 -7.06
C THR A 115 -12.30 -6.45 -6.05
N PHE A 116 -12.14 -5.16 -6.26
CA PHE A 116 -11.44 -4.26 -5.36
C PHE A 116 -12.46 -3.40 -4.60
N LYS A 117 -12.19 -3.21 -3.31
CA LYS A 117 -12.98 -2.33 -2.45
C LYS A 117 -12.06 -1.38 -1.74
N VAL A 118 -12.50 -0.14 -1.59
CA VAL A 118 -11.75 0.88 -0.86
C VAL A 118 -12.69 1.75 -0.05
N ARG A 119 -12.20 2.20 1.09
CA ARG A 119 -12.83 3.21 1.91
C ARG A 119 -11.79 4.16 2.46
N SER A 120 -12.03 5.46 2.29
CA SER A 120 -11.25 6.50 2.96
C SER A 120 -12.04 7.05 4.14
N PHE A 121 -11.33 7.59 5.12
CA PHE A 121 -11.92 8.22 6.30
C PHE A 121 -11.38 9.64 6.46
N ARG A 122 -12.13 10.51 7.13
CA ARG A 122 -11.82 11.90 7.43
C ARG A 122 -11.83 12.83 6.22
N THR A 123 -12.42 12.43 5.10
CA THR A 123 -12.64 13.31 3.96
C THR A 123 -13.82 12.84 3.12
N THR A 124 -14.53 13.77 2.54
CA THR A 124 -15.50 13.56 1.46
C THR A 124 -15.03 14.18 0.16
N TYR A 125 -13.85 14.80 0.16
CA TYR A 125 -13.24 15.49 -0.98
C TYR A 125 -12.55 14.48 -1.91
N GLY A 126 -12.56 14.76 -3.21
CA GLY A 126 -11.86 13.97 -4.22
C GLY A 126 -12.44 12.58 -4.45
N ASN A 127 -11.66 11.75 -5.12
CA ASN A 127 -11.96 10.36 -5.44
C ASN A 127 -10.77 9.48 -5.08
N GLU A 128 -11.03 8.20 -4.85
CA GLU A 128 -9.98 7.20 -4.85
C GLU A 128 -9.59 6.86 -6.29
N THR A 129 -8.29 6.88 -6.58
CA THR A 129 -7.75 6.53 -7.89
C THR A 129 -6.92 5.26 -7.78
N TRP A 130 -7.31 4.25 -8.56
CA TRP A 130 -6.64 2.95 -8.64
C TRP A 130 -5.69 2.90 -9.81
N ASP A 131 -4.44 2.48 -9.55
CA ASP A 131 -3.48 1.98 -10.53
C ASP A 131 -3.25 0.50 -10.24
N PHE A 132 -3.59 -0.37 -11.20
CA PHE A 132 -3.48 -1.83 -11.02
C PHE A 132 -2.07 -2.37 -11.24
N GLY A 133 -1.11 -1.53 -11.64
CA GLY A 133 0.30 -1.92 -11.81
C GLY A 133 0.57 -2.81 -13.02
N ASP A 134 -0.40 -2.96 -13.92
CA ASP A 134 -0.30 -3.77 -15.15
C ASP A 134 -0.22 -2.92 -16.44
N GLY A 135 -0.13 -1.59 -16.30
CA GLY A 135 -0.09 -0.64 -17.41
C GLY A 135 -1.46 -0.25 -17.98
N SER A 136 -2.55 -0.75 -17.41
CA SER A 136 -3.90 -0.31 -17.77
C SER A 136 -4.17 1.12 -17.27
N ALA A 137 -5.19 1.77 -17.83
CA ALA A 137 -5.60 3.11 -17.40
C ALA A 137 -6.07 3.08 -15.93
N ALA A 138 -5.71 4.12 -15.18
CA ALA A 138 -6.17 4.30 -13.81
C ALA A 138 -7.70 4.46 -13.74
N VAL A 139 -8.30 3.95 -12.66
CA VAL A 139 -9.75 3.96 -12.44
C VAL A 139 -10.08 4.80 -11.22
N ALA A 140 -10.93 5.82 -11.39
CA ALA A 140 -11.44 6.62 -10.29
C ALA A 140 -12.75 6.04 -9.77
N VAL A 141 -12.87 5.95 -8.44
CA VAL A 141 -14.10 5.59 -7.73
C VAL A 141 -14.27 6.56 -6.56
N LYS A 142 -15.45 6.55 -5.93
CA LYS A 142 -15.68 7.42 -4.76
C LYS A 142 -16.33 6.63 -3.64
N SER A 143 -15.64 6.50 -2.52
CA SER A 143 -16.20 6.04 -1.26
C SER A 143 -16.82 7.21 -0.49
N ASP A 144 -17.68 6.89 0.44
CA ASP A 144 -18.41 7.89 1.22
C ASP A 144 -17.52 8.73 2.17
N GLY A 145 -16.32 8.28 2.45
CA GLY A 145 -15.32 9.07 3.18
C GLY A 145 -15.55 9.29 4.67
N ASN A 146 -16.79 9.53 5.11
CA ASN A 146 -17.09 9.91 6.51
C ASN A 146 -18.26 9.18 7.15
N VAL A 147 -18.62 8.05 6.62
CA VAL A 147 -19.73 7.26 7.15
C VAL A 147 -19.40 6.69 8.52
N LYS A 148 -20.43 6.49 9.31
CA LYS A 148 -20.34 5.75 10.57
C LYS A 148 -19.54 4.47 10.40
N GLN A 149 -18.65 4.22 11.32
CA GLN A 149 -17.86 2.99 11.35
C GLN A 149 -18.79 1.78 11.16
N LEU A 150 -18.38 0.83 10.30
CA LEU A 150 -19.15 -0.36 9.94
C LEU A 150 -20.39 -0.15 9.03
N ALA A 151 -20.62 1.02 8.47
CA ALA A 151 -21.68 1.18 7.49
C ALA A 151 -21.38 0.33 6.23
N LYS A 152 -22.37 -0.46 5.78
CA LYS A 152 -22.24 -1.36 4.63
C LYS A 152 -21.91 -0.62 3.33
N ASP A 153 -22.45 0.57 3.17
CA ASP A 153 -22.46 1.33 1.91
C ASP A 153 -21.30 2.36 1.81
N GLY A 154 -20.37 2.35 2.78
CA GLY A 154 -19.24 3.30 2.81
C GLY A 154 -18.08 2.94 1.90
N TYR A 155 -18.12 1.81 1.19
CA TYR A 155 -17.05 1.35 0.31
C TYR A 155 -17.36 1.67 -1.15
N ALA A 156 -16.36 2.18 -1.88
CA ALA A 156 -16.37 2.14 -3.32
C ALA A 156 -15.88 0.77 -3.83
N VAL A 157 -16.45 0.32 -4.93
CA VAL A 157 -16.16 -1.01 -5.51
C VAL A 157 -15.80 -0.84 -6.97
N THR A 158 -14.76 -1.52 -7.41
CA THR A 158 -14.39 -1.66 -8.82
C THR A 158 -13.95 -3.10 -9.10
N THR A 159 -13.89 -3.47 -10.37
CA THR A 159 -13.45 -4.80 -10.80
C THR A 159 -12.35 -4.64 -11.85
N HIS A 160 -11.30 -5.44 -11.73
CA HIS A 160 -10.21 -5.47 -12.70
C HIS A 160 -9.91 -6.91 -13.14
N ARG A 161 -9.29 -7.07 -14.33
CA ARG A 161 -8.86 -8.33 -14.91
C ARG A 161 -7.42 -8.19 -15.37
N PHE A 162 -6.51 -8.88 -14.69
CA PHE A 162 -5.11 -8.94 -15.12
C PHE A 162 -4.97 -9.87 -16.30
N ALA A 163 -4.42 -9.38 -17.40
CA ALA A 163 -4.32 -10.14 -18.65
C ALA A 163 -3.25 -11.26 -18.61
N GLN A 164 -2.24 -11.12 -17.75
CA GLN A 164 -1.10 -12.03 -17.66
C GLN A 164 -0.90 -12.55 -16.22
N PRO A 165 -0.32 -13.75 -16.05
CA PRO A 165 0.18 -14.17 -14.74
C PRO A 165 1.28 -13.26 -14.24
N GLY A 166 1.34 -13.04 -12.93
CA GLY A 166 2.37 -12.19 -12.29
C GLY A 166 1.97 -11.75 -10.90
N THR A 167 2.86 -10.99 -10.27
CA THR A 167 2.56 -10.27 -9.02
C THR A 167 2.45 -8.79 -9.33
N TYR A 168 1.29 -8.22 -9.05
CA TYR A 168 0.97 -6.83 -9.31
C TYR A 168 0.90 -6.05 -8.01
N ILE A 169 1.61 -4.94 -7.94
CA ILE A 169 1.48 -3.99 -6.84
C ILE A 169 0.43 -2.97 -7.24
N VAL A 170 -0.75 -3.17 -6.72
CA VAL A 170 -1.90 -2.29 -6.95
C VAL A 170 -1.83 -1.14 -5.97
N THR A 171 -1.94 0.07 -6.48
CA THR A 171 -1.93 1.31 -5.70
C THR A 171 -3.32 1.92 -5.71
N VAL A 172 -3.78 2.42 -4.58
CA VAL A 172 -4.93 3.32 -4.52
C VAL A 172 -4.57 4.55 -3.70
N GLU A 173 -4.91 5.72 -4.22
CA GLU A 173 -4.67 6.98 -3.52
C GLU A 173 -5.91 7.87 -3.51
N ARG A 174 -6.01 8.72 -2.50
CA ARG A 174 -6.96 9.82 -2.40
C ARG A 174 -6.28 11.02 -1.76
N GLU A 175 -6.60 12.20 -2.26
CA GLU A 175 -6.20 13.46 -1.65
C GLU A 175 -7.40 14.07 -0.93
N ASN A 176 -7.17 14.65 0.24
CA ASN A 176 -8.21 15.38 0.98
C ASN A 176 -8.23 16.86 0.61
N GLU A 177 -9.16 17.62 1.19
CA GLU A 177 -9.35 19.05 0.98
C GLU A 177 -8.15 19.92 1.35
N PHE A 178 -7.19 19.38 2.10
CA PHE A 178 -5.96 20.07 2.50
C PHE A 178 -4.76 19.72 1.61
N GLY A 179 -4.95 18.89 0.59
CA GLY A 179 -3.88 18.38 -0.27
C GLY A 179 -3.04 17.27 0.37
N HIS A 180 -3.54 16.64 1.44
CA HIS A 180 -2.86 15.52 2.07
C HIS A 180 -3.25 14.21 1.37
N LYS A 181 -2.25 13.47 0.90
CA LYS A 181 -2.46 12.17 0.27
C LYS A 181 -2.64 11.06 1.30
N ALA A 182 -3.55 10.14 0.99
CA ALA A 182 -3.66 8.83 1.61
C ALA A 182 -3.42 7.77 0.54
N ILE A 183 -2.46 6.88 0.75
CA ILE A 183 -2.02 5.87 -0.22
C ILE A 183 -2.09 4.49 0.43
N GLY A 184 -2.66 3.54 -0.30
CA GLY A 184 -2.69 2.13 0.07
C GLY A 184 -2.16 1.26 -1.05
N HIS A 185 -1.51 0.15 -0.70
CA HIS A 185 -1.03 -0.83 -1.65
C HIS A 185 -1.59 -2.21 -1.34
N LEU A 186 -1.72 -3.02 -2.40
CA LEU A 186 -2.07 -4.44 -2.34
C LEU A 186 -1.11 -5.21 -3.25
N ALA A 187 -0.65 -6.38 -2.81
CA ALA A 187 0.05 -7.32 -3.67
C ALA A 187 -0.93 -8.38 -4.17
N VAL A 188 -1.14 -8.44 -5.47
CA VAL A 188 -2.09 -9.35 -6.12
C VAL A 188 -1.32 -10.40 -6.92
N GLU A 189 -1.46 -11.67 -6.52
CA GLU A 189 -0.82 -12.80 -7.18
C GLU A 189 -1.78 -13.42 -8.20
N VAL A 190 -1.40 -13.42 -9.47
CA VAL A 190 -2.18 -13.94 -10.59
C VAL A 190 -1.45 -15.14 -11.18
N GLY A 191 -2.08 -16.31 -11.10
CA GLY A 191 -1.57 -17.55 -11.68
C GLY A 191 -1.96 -17.76 -13.15
N LYS A 192 -1.44 -18.84 -13.71
CA LYS A 192 -1.77 -19.31 -15.06
C LYS A 192 -3.19 -19.86 -15.15
#